data_f351dd88434e9ac131f9c5ef376cbb35
#
_entry.id   f351dd88434e9ac131f9c5ef376cbb35
#
_cell.length_a   1.000
_cell.length_b   1.000
_cell.length_c   1.000
_cell.angle_alpha   90.00
_cell.angle_beta   90.00
_cell.angle_gamma   90.00
#
_symmetry.space_group_name_H-M   'P 1'
#
loop_
_entity.id
_entity.type
_entity.pdbx_description
1 polymer ?
#
loop_
_entity_poly.entity_id
_entity_poly.type
_entity_poly.pdbx_seq_one_letter_code
_entity_poly.pdbx_strand_id
1 'polypeptide(L)'
;MYNIVIYLYLTGVAIASLFSEKVKKMWRGERQTIKLLREKVDPDAKYVWFHAASLGEFEQGRPLMERLRQTHPEYKILLTFFSPSGYEVRKDYKGADIVCYLPLDTIRNSRRFLRAVRPVMAFFIKYEFWYNYFHILQHRGVPIYSVSSIFRKDQVFFRWYGRQYGKVLSCVTRFFVQNEESSRLLRTIGIDASEVVGDTRFDRVLQIRDAAKPLPIVDAFRKGRTDGGDGPEHKVFVAGSSWGPDEDIFIRYFNEHPDWRLIIAPHVISEDHLKQILSKLNRKTVRYTQTTPEEAAQAECLIIDCFGLLSSVYNYGDVAYVGGGFGVGIHNVLEAAVWSMPVFFGPNNAHFQEAQWLKASQGGIEITAYDDFAAMMNRFIADPKLIEERGKAAAEVVDKHTGATEAILKAVRLK
;
A
#
# COMPACT_ATOMS: atom_id res chain seq x y z
N MET A 1 3.00 -29.50 16.98
CA MET A 1 2.18 -29.46 15.74
C MET A 1 2.69 -28.40 14.75
N TYR A 2 2.85 -27.11 15.14
CA TYR A 2 3.33 -26.02 14.26
C TYR A 2 4.63 -26.38 13.50
N ASN A 3 5.66 -26.84 14.20
CA ASN A 3 6.93 -27.16 13.55
C ASN A 3 6.84 -28.28 12.51
N ILE A 4 5.94 -29.25 12.68
CA ILE A 4 5.71 -30.30 11.68
C ILE A 4 5.12 -29.66 10.40
N VAL A 5 4.13 -28.78 10.55
CA VAL A 5 3.51 -28.06 9.42
C VAL A 5 4.55 -27.20 8.70
N ILE A 6 5.40 -26.47 9.44
CA ILE A 6 6.44 -25.62 8.85
C ILE A 6 7.48 -26.43 8.07
N TYR A 7 7.88 -27.61 8.56
CA TYR A 7 8.81 -28.48 7.81
C TYR A 7 8.17 -29.08 6.56
N LEU A 8 6.87 -29.46 6.63
CA LEU A 8 6.13 -29.87 5.44
C LEU A 8 5.99 -28.73 4.42
N TYR A 9 5.69 -27.53 4.90
CA TYR A 9 5.66 -26.33 4.05
C TYR A 9 7.04 -26.05 3.42
N LEU A 10 8.11 -26.17 4.17
CA LEU A 10 9.49 -26.03 3.68
C LEU A 10 9.79 -27.02 2.53
N THR A 11 9.34 -28.26 2.68
CA THR A 11 9.49 -29.27 1.64
C THR A 11 8.68 -28.90 0.40
N GLY A 12 7.45 -28.43 0.59
CA GLY A 12 6.60 -27.93 -0.51
C GLY A 12 7.22 -26.74 -1.25
N VAL A 13 7.78 -25.78 -0.51
CA VAL A 13 8.51 -24.63 -1.09
C VAL A 13 9.74 -25.08 -1.87
N ALA A 14 10.51 -26.05 -1.34
CA ALA A 14 11.67 -26.61 -2.05
C ALA A 14 11.27 -27.25 -3.39
N ILE A 15 10.18 -28.03 -3.42
CA ILE A 15 9.63 -28.64 -4.63
C ILE A 15 9.10 -27.54 -5.59
N ALA A 16 8.28 -26.61 -5.08
CA ALA A 16 7.70 -25.53 -5.90
C ALA A 16 8.77 -24.61 -6.50
N SER A 17 9.93 -24.48 -5.83
CA SER A 17 11.07 -23.70 -6.36
C SER A 17 11.66 -24.25 -7.65
N LEU A 18 11.37 -25.50 -8.01
CA LEU A 18 11.78 -26.11 -9.26
C LEU A 18 10.90 -25.64 -10.44
N PHE A 19 9.66 -25.24 -10.16
CA PHE A 19 8.65 -24.95 -11.19
C PHE A 19 8.26 -23.47 -11.24
N SER A 20 8.61 -22.66 -10.23
CA SER A 20 8.23 -21.24 -10.13
C SER A 20 9.45 -20.37 -9.88
N GLU A 21 9.74 -19.46 -10.82
CA GLU A 21 10.84 -18.50 -10.67
C GLU A 21 10.63 -17.57 -9.47
N LYS A 22 9.39 -17.24 -9.13
CA LYS A 22 9.06 -16.45 -7.94
C LYS A 22 9.45 -17.17 -6.66
N VAL A 23 9.08 -18.45 -6.53
CA VAL A 23 9.41 -19.28 -5.36
C VAL A 23 10.91 -19.57 -5.30
N LYS A 24 11.54 -19.77 -6.44
CA LYS A 24 12.99 -19.98 -6.56
C LYS A 24 13.80 -18.78 -6.07
N LYS A 25 13.38 -17.55 -6.43
CA LYS A 25 14.00 -16.31 -5.92
C LYS A 25 13.90 -16.22 -4.40
N MET A 26 12.71 -16.43 -3.84
CA MET A 26 12.48 -16.46 -2.40
C MET A 26 13.38 -17.50 -1.71
N TRP A 27 13.34 -18.75 -2.18
CA TRP A 27 14.11 -19.86 -1.63
C TRP A 27 15.62 -19.61 -1.61
N ARG A 28 16.16 -19.05 -2.72
CA ARG A 28 17.59 -18.68 -2.79
C ARG A 28 17.92 -17.53 -1.87
N GLY A 29 17.08 -16.49 -1.83
CA GLY A 29 17.26 -15.32 -1.00
C GLY A 29 17.26 -15.65 0.49
N GLU A 30 16.31 -16.47 0.96
CA GLU A 30 16.24 -16.93 2.36
C GLU A 30 17.50 -17.68 2.79
N ARG A 31 18.06 -18.51 1.90
CA ARG A 31 19.29 -19.27 2.20
C ARG A 31 20.54 -18.40 2.30
N GLN A 32 20.55 -17.26 1.60
CA GLN A 32 21.65 -16.30 1.63
C GLN A 32 21.58 -15.35 2.83
N THR A 33 20.40 -15.17 3.44
CA THR A 33 20.17 -14.22 4.52
C THR A 33 21.17 -14.36 5.67
N ILE A 34 21.41 -15.56 6.15
CA ILE A 34 22.33 -15.76 7.30
C ILE A 34 23.77 -15.36 6.96
N LYS A 35 24.21 -15.57 5.72
CA LYS A 35 25.52 -15.14 5.27
C LYS A 35 25.58 -13.61 5.21
N LEU A 36 24.59 -13.00 4.55
CA LEU A 36 24.47 -11.54 4.45
C LEU A 36 24.46 -10.86 5.82
N LEU A 37 23.70 -11.41 6.79
CA LEU A 37 23.66 -10.85 8.15
C LEU A 37 25.00 -10.92 8.87
N ARG A 38 25.76 -12.01 8.69
CA ARG A 38 27.09 -12.13 9.28
C ARG A 38 28.12 -11.13 8.72
N GLU A 39 27.92 -10.75 7.46
CA GLU A 39 28.81 -9.80 6.77
C GLU A 39 28.41 -8.34 7.06
N LYS A 40 27.12 -8.05 7.25
CA LYS A 40 26.61 -6.67 7.32
C LYS A 40 26.22 -6.20 8.72
N VAL A 41 25.93 -7.12 9.65
CA VAL A 41 25.53 -6.73 11.01
C VAL A 41 26.73 -6.22 11.78
N ASP A 42 26.63 -4.99 12.23
CA ASP A 42 27.54 -4.38 13.19
C ASP A 42 27.18 -4.89 14.60
N PRO A 43 28.09 -5.62 15.28
CA PRO A 43 27.78 -6.23 16.58
C PRO A 43 27.52 -5.23 17.70
N ASP A 44 28.02 -4.00 17.56
CA ASP A 44 27.90 -2.93 18.57
C ASP A 44 26.68 -2.04 18.37
N ALA A 45 26.01 -2.17 17.21
CA ALA A 45 24.83 -1.37 16.90
C ALA A 45 23.54 -1.96 17.48
N LYS A 46 22.60 -1.08 17.85
CA LYS A 46 21.25 -1.44 18.28
C LYS A 46 20.33 -1.55 17.08
N TYR A 47 19.90 -2.76 16.72
CA TYR A 47 19.00 -2.99 15.58
C TYR A 47 17.54 -3.00 16.01
N VAL A 48 16.72 -2.20 15.33
CA VAL A 48 15.27 -2.32 15.32
C VAL A 48 14.86 -3.14 14.11
N TRP A 49 14.16 -4.23 14.34
CA TRP A 49 13.75 -5.14 13.29
C TRP A 49 12.33 -4.85 12.84
N PHE A 50 12.15 -4.59 11.54
CA PHE A 50 10.85 -4.48 10.87
C PHE A 50 10.64 -5.68 9.95
N HIS A 51 9.45 -6.28 10.02
CA HIS A 51 9.05 -7.34 9.12
C HIS A 51 7.75 -6.98 8.39
N ALA A 52 7.80 -7.06 7.06
CA ALA A 52 6.67 -6.90 6.17
C ALA A 52 6.66 -8.05 5.16
N ALA A 53 5.56 -8.80 5.02
CA ALA A 53 5.54 -9.94 4.11
C ALA A 53 5.62 -9.51 2.64
N SER A 54 5.05 -8.36 2.30
CA SER A 54 4.85 -7.87 0.93
C SER A 54 5.13 -6.38 0.77
N LEU A 55 5.10 -5.89 -0.48
CA LEU A 55 5.22 -4.46 -0.77
C LEU A 55 4.11 -3.62 -0.10
N GLY A 56 2.86 -4.11 -0.09
CA GLY A 56 1.76 -3.37 0.54
C GLY A 56 1.93 -3.21 2.05
N GLU A 57 2.44 -4.23 2.74
CA GLU A 57 2.76 -4.14 4.17
C GLU A 57 3.98 -3.26 4.43
N PHE A 58 4.96 -3.29 3.53
CA PHE A 58 6.09 -2.36 3.61
C PHE A 58 5.61 -0.90 3.60
N GLU A 59 4.69 -0.53 2.71
CA GLU A 59 4.17 0.85 2.67
C GLU A 59 3.42 1.23 3.96
N GLN A 60 2.85 0.27 4.70
CA GLN A 60 2.31 0.51 6.04
C GLN A 60 3.40 0.66 7.12
N GLY A 61 4.48 -0.10 7.02
CA GLY A 61 5.61 0.01 7.97
C GLY A 61 6.53 1.21 7.70
N ARG A 62 6.50 1.73 6.48
CA ARG A 62 7.43 2.74 6.01
C ARG A 62 7.36 4.06 6.79
N PRO A 63 6.20 4.66 7.08
CA PRO A 63 6.13 5.88 7.90
C PRO A 63 6.82 5.72 9.25
N LEU A 64 6.62 4.57 9.88
CA LEU A 64 7.24 4.28 11.17
C LEU A 64 8.76 4.14 11.09
N MET A 65 9.27 3.47 10.05
CA MET A 65 10.72 3.36 9.79
C MET A 65 11.36 4.72 9.52
N GLU A 66 10.74 5.53 8.64
CA GLU A 66 11.24 6.85 8.27
C GLU A 66 11.22 7.80 9.46
N ARG A 67 10.16 7.77 10.26
CA ARG A 67 10.04 8.60 11.46
C ARG A 67 11.03 8.17 12.55
N LEU A 68 11.19 6.87 12.79
CA LEU A 68 12.20 6.33 13.72
C LEU A 68 13.61 6.78 13.29
N ARG A 69 13.93 6.70 12.01
CA ARG A 69 15.24 7.15 11.48
C ARG A 69 15.52 8.64 11.75
N GLN A 70 14.48 9.47 11.65
CA GLN A 70 14.59 10.91 11.89
C GLN A 70 14.74 11.25 13.37
N THR A 71 13.98 10.58 14.24
CA THR A 71 13.91 10.92 15.66
C THR A 71 14.92 10.17 16.52
N HIS A 72 15.39 9.00 16.07
CA HIS A 72 16.26 8.10 16.80
C HIS A 72 17.34 7.52 15.88
N PRO A 73 18.26 8.36 15.38
CA PRO A 73 19.29 7.95 14.43
C PRO A 73 20.33 6.98 15.00
N GLU A 74 20.38 6.82 16.33
CA GLU A 74 21.24 5.86 17.03
C GLU A 74 20.84 4.40 16.77
N TYR A 75 19.61 4.13 16.31
CA TYR A 75 19.19 2.79 15.94
C TYR A 75 19.46 2.50 14.47
N LYS A 76 19.95 1.30 14.20
CA LYS A 76 19.98 0.74 12.84
C LYS A 76 18.71 -0.02 12.56
N ILE A 77 18.24 0.05 11.33
CA ILE A 77 17.01 -0.60 10.90
C ILE A 77 17.33 -1.84 10.07
N LEU A 78 16.85 -2.99 10.54
CA LEU A 78 16.78 -4.21 9.74
C LEU A 78 15.37 -4.35 9.19
N LEU A 79 15.22 -4.44 7.87
CA LEU A 79 13.98 -4.72 7.18
C LEU A 79 14.01 -6.11 6.57
N THR A 80 12.99 -6.91 6.87
CA THR A 80 12.84 -8.24 6.28
C THR A 80 11.56 -8.37 5.50
N PHE A 81 11.63 -9.10 4.37
CA PHE A 81 10.48 -9.48 3.55
C PHE A 81 10.31 -11.00 3.52
N PHE A 82 9.06 -11.44 3.34
CA PHE A 82 8.78 -12.83 3.04
C PHE A 82 8.60 -13.04 1.52
N SER A 83 7.87 -12.16 0.85
CA SER A 83 7.57 -12.26 -0.57
C SER A 83 8.59 -11.54 -1.45
N PRO A 84 8.92 -12.09 -2.63
CA PRO A 84 9.70 -11.38 -3.66
C PRO A 84 9.07 -10.06 -4.11
N SER A 85 7.75 -9.92 -4.06
CA SER A 85 7.07 -8.66 -4.43
C SER A 85 7.50 -7.46 -3.57
N GLY A 86 7.86 -7.69 -2.32
CA GLY A 86 8.43 -6.66 -1.45
C GLY A 86 9.95 -6.53 -1.65
N TYR A 87 10.66 -7.64 -1.53
CA TYR A 87 12.13 -7.63 -1.54
C TYR A 87 12.72 -7.12 -2.85
N GLU A 88 12.28 -7.65 -4.00
CA GLU A 88 12.86 -7.29 -5.30
C GLU A 88 12.69 -5.79 -5.63
N VAL A 89 11.59 -5.20 -5.16
CA VAL A 89 11.29 -3.78 -5.36
C VAL A 89 12.02 -2.90 -4.35
N ARG A 90 12.30 -3.39 -3.14
CA ARG A 90 12.81 -2.60 -2.00
C ARG A 90 14.16 -3.04 -1.45
N LYS A 91 14.86 -3.97 -2.08
CA LYS A 91 16.19 -4.44 -1.63
C LYS A 91 17.24 -3.33 -1.46
N ASP A 92 17.09 -2.24 -2.21
CA ASP A 92 17.98 -1.07 -2.17
C ASP A 92 17.35 0.12 -1.40
N TYR A 93 16.35 -0.14 -0.55
CA TYR A 93 15.67 0.90 0.22
C TYR A 93 16.63 1.57 1.21
N LYS A 94 16.85 2.90 1.02
CA LYS A 94 17.80 3.69 1.81
C LYS A 94 17.36 4.00 3.24
N GLY A 95 16.08 3.80 3.55
CA GLY A 95 15.54 3.96 4.90
C GLY A 95 15.86 2.81 5.86
N ALA A 96 16.47 1.71 5.38
CA ALA A 96 16.94 0.60 6.20
C ALA A 96 18.44 0.33 5.99
N ASP A 97 19.16 -0.07 7.03
CA ASP A 97 20.60 -0.38 6.98
C ASP A 97 20.84 -1.75 6.35
N ILE A 98 19.93 -2.69 6.62
CA ILE A 98 19.97 -4.04 6.06
C ILE A 98 18.57 -4.39 5.56
N VAL A 99 18.48 -4.85 4.31
CA VAL A 99 17.26 -5.43 3.73
C VAL A 99 17.56 -6.87 3.31
N CYS A 100 16.71 -7.81 3.74
CA CYS A 100 16.86 -9.23 3.39
C CYS A 100 15.52 -9.98 3.41
N TYR A 101 15.53 -11.24 2.95
CA TYR A 101 14.42 -12.14 3.19
C TYR A 101 14.40 -12.64 4.64
N LEU A 102 13.20 -12.85 5.21
CA LEU A 102 13.05 -13.57 6.46
C LEU A 102 13.15 -15.07 6.19
N PRO A 103 14.14 -15.80 6.75
CA PRO A 103 14.19 -17.25 6.61
C PRO A 103 12.94 -17.91 7.21
N LEU A 104 12.42 -18.94 6.54
CA LEU A 104 11.23 -19.66 6.99
C LEU A 104 11.36 -20.09 8.46
N ASP A 105 10.26 -19.98 9.20
CA ASP A 105 10.18 -20.07 10.67
C ASP A 105 10.40 -21.50 11.23
N THR A 106 11.51 -22.13 10.83
CA THR A 106 11.98 -23.33 11.52
C THR A 106 12.77 -22.95 12.78
N ILE A 107 12.77 -23.81 13.82
CA ILE A 107 13.55 -23.57 15.05
C ILE A 107 15.03 -23.25 14.75
N ARG A 108 15.59 -23.91 13.76
CA ARG A 108 17.00 -23.70 13.36
C ARG A 108 17.21 -22.33 12.74
N ASN A 109 16.33 -21.94 11.81
CA ASN A 109 16.46 -20.66 11.09
C ASN A 109 16.25 -19.47 12.03
N SER A 110 15.16 -19.50 12.83
CA SER A 110 14.87 -18.43 13.77
C SER A 110 15.96 -18.25 14.83
N ARG A 111 16.52 -19.34 15.36
CA ARG A 111 17.68 -19.26 16.28
C ARG A 111 18.92 -18.67 15.63
N ARG A 112 19.24 -19.06 14.38
CA ARG A 112 20.43 -18.55 13.66
C ARG A 112 20.26 -17.07 13.30
N PHE A 113 19.08 -16.69 12.80
CA PHE A 113 18.74 -15.31 12.47
C PHE A 113 18.85 -14.40 13.69
N LEU A 114 18.13 -14.73 14.77
CA LEU A 114 18.10 -13.91 15.98
C LEU A 114 19.45 -13.89 16.74
N ARG A 115 20.30 -14.90 16.52
CA ARG A 115 21.68 -14.87 17.04
C ARG A 115 22.56 -13.91 16.24
N ALA A 116 22.32 -13.82 14.93
CA ALA A 116 23.11 -12.94 14.05
C ALA A 116 22.74 -11.45 14.26
N VAL A 117 21.46 -11.11 14.40
CA VAL A 117 21.00 -9.71 14.47
C VAL A 117 20.91 -9.18 15.89
N ARG A 118 20.42 -9.97 16.86
CA ARG A 118 20.15 -9.54 18.25
C ARG A 118 19.34 -8.23 18.32
N PRO A 119 18.13 -8.18 17.74
CA PRO A 119 17.37 -6.95 17.71
C PRO A 119 16.98 -6.50 19.12
N VAL A 120 16.95 -5.19 19.36
CA VAL A 120 16.51 -4.61 20.65
C VAL A 120 15.00 -4.51 20.74
N MET A 121 14.30 -4.49 19.60
CA MET A 121 12.85 -4.58 19.47
C MET A 121 12.48 -5.05 18.07
N ALA A 122 11.23 -5.51 17.89
CA ALA A 122 10.74 -5.99 16.61
C ALA A 122 9.32 -5.49 16.31
N PHE A 123 9.11 -5.03 15.08
CA PHE A 123 7.82 -4.60 14.54
C PHE A 123 7.39 -5.53 13.43
N PHE A 124 6.18 -6.10 13.57
CA PHE A 124 5.57 -6.96 12.58
C PHE A 124 4.32 -6.27 12.02
N ILE A 125 4.25 -6.17 10.70
CA ILE A 125 3.18 -5.45 10.03
C ILE A 125 2.02 -6.41 9.74
N LYS A 126 0.80 -6.01 10.08
CA LYS A 126 -0.45 -6.77 9.89
C LYS A 126 -0.48 -8.14 10.58
N TYR A 127 -0.46 -9.23 9.78
CA TYR A 127 -0.82 -10.60 10.21
C TYR A 127 0.39 -11.52 10.35
N GLU A 128 1.58 -11.01 10.37
CA GLU A 128 2.82 -11.75 10.34
C GLU A 128 3.19 -12.31 11.72
N PHE A 129 2.51 -13.39 12.13
CA PHE A 129 2.71 -14.02 13.44
C PHE A 129 3.53 -15.31 13.33
N TRP A 130 4.83 -15.19 13.45
CA TRP A 130 5.82 -16.25 13.27
C TRP A 130 6.17 -16.93 14.60
N TYR A 131 5.66 -18.14 14.82
CA TYR A 131 5.66 -18.83 16.11
C TYR A 131 7.05 -18.95 16.77
N ASN A 132 8.06 -19.48 16.05
CA ASN A 132 9.39 -19.68 16.63
C ASN A 132 10.14 -18.37 16.84
N TYR A 133 10.04 -17.43 15.90
CA TYR A 133 10.60 -16.09 16.07
C TYR A 133 10.04 -15.40 17.31
N PHE A 134 8.73 -15.41 17.48
CA PHE A 134 8.06 -14.72 18.58
C PHE A 134 8.40 -15.32 19.93
N HIS A 135 8.36 -16.65 20.08
CA HIS A 135 8.72 -17.29 21.33
C HIS A 135 10.19 -17.06 21.72
N ILE A 136 11.10 -17.04 20.75
CA ILE A 136 12.52 -16.78 21.04
C ILE A 136 12.72 -15.31 21.42
N LEU A 137 12.07 -14.37 20.75
CA LEU A 137 12.14 -12.95 21.12
C LEU A 137 11.57 -12.71 22.53
N GLN A 138 10.40 -13.24 22.83
CA GLN A 138 9.77 -13.17 24.15
C GLN A 138 10.69 -13.76 25.23
N HIS A 139 11.24 -14.96 25.00
CA HIS A 139 12.17 -15.59 25.93
C HIS A 139 13.44 -14.75 26.20
N ARG A 140 13.85 -13.95 25.23
CA ARG A 140 15.00 -13.02 25.34
C ARG A 140 14.64 -11.65 25.92
N GLY A 141 13.38 -11.42 26.28
CA GLY A 141 12.88 -10.13 26.75
C GLY A 141 12.89 -9.02 25.69
N VAL A 142 12.91 -9.39 24.40
CA VAL A 142 12.86 -8.44 23.29
C VAL A 142 11.39 -8.09 23.00
N PRO A 143 10.99 -6.82 23.12
CA PRO A 143 9.61 -6.43 22.86
C PRO A 143 9.21 -6.63 21.39
N ILE A 144 8.00 -7.14 21.19
CA ILE A 144 7.39 -7.39 19.90
C ILE A 144 6.16 -6.51 19.77
N TYR A 145 6.10 -5.74 18.70
CA TYR A 145 4.99 -4.85 18.37
C TYR A 145 4.33 -5.31 17.08
N SER A 146 2.99 -5.45 17.11
CA SER A 146 2.20 -5.70 15.90
C SER A 146 1.59 -4.38 15.45
N VAL A 147 1.80 -3.98 14.20
CA VAL A 147 1.45 -2.66 13.67
C VAL A 147 0.42 -2.77 12.56
N SER A 148 -0.56 -1.85 12.56
CA SER A 148 -1.64 -1.79 11.57
C SER A 148 -2.38 -3.12 11.42
N SER A 149 -2.51 -3.88 12.50
CA SER A 149 -3.19 -5.16 12.51
C SER A 149 -4.71 -4.96 12.49
N ILE A 150 -5.39 -5.82 11.74
CA ILE A 150 -6.85 -5.87 11.72
C ILE A 150 -7.31 -7.30 11.91
N PHE A 151 -8.15 -7.55 12.91
CA PHE A 151 -8.62 -8.88 13.24
C PHE A 151 -10.08 -9.07 12.82
N ARG A 152 -10.43 -10.31 12.43
CA ARG A 152 -11.78 -10.72 12.02
C ARG A 152 -12.16 -12.01 12.73
N LYS A 153 -13.45 -12.19 13.00
CA LYS A 153 -13.98 -13.35 13.74
C LYS A 153 -13.71 -14.71 13.09
N ASP A 154 -13.57 -14.72 11.77
CA ASP A 154 -13.34 -15.94 10.99
C ASP A 154 -11.88 -16.40 11.02
N GLN A 155 -10.96 -15.57 11.48
CA GLN A 155 -9.55 -15.93 11.57
C GLN A 155 -9.29 -17.05 12.56
N VAL A 156 -8.29 -17.89 12.24
CA VAL A 156 -7.94 -19.11 13.00
C VAL A 156 -7.70 -18.86 14.49
N PHE A 157 -7.20 -17.70 14.87
CA PHE A 157 -6.89 -17.35 16.27
C PHE A 157 -8.12 -17.37 17.18
N PHE A 158 -9.32 -17.08 16.65
CA PHE A 158 -10.59 -16.99 17.36
C PHE A 158 -11.42 -18.27 17.24
N ARG A 159 -10.93 -19.28 16.51
CA ARG A 159 -11.60 -20.58 16.35
C ARG A 159 -11.14 -21.55 17.42
N TRP A 160 -12.03 -22.45 17.87
CA TRP A 160 -11.73 -23.44 18.91
C TRP A 160 -10.51 -24.32 18.58
N TYR A 161 -10.32 -24.67 17.29
CA TYR A 161 -9.19 -25.47 16.80
C TYR A 161 -7.89 -24.66 16.66
N GLY A 162 -7.98 -23.33 16.64
CA GLY A 162 -6.84 -22.44 16.49
C GLY A 162 -6.21 -21.98 17.80
N ARG A 163 -6.78 -22.33 18.96
CA ARG A 163 -6.33 -21.86 20.29
C ARG A 163 -4.83 -22.08 20.55
N GLN A 164 -4.29 -23.23 20.14
CA GLN A 164 -2.86 -23.49 20.34
C GLN A 164 -1.97 -22.58 19.48
N TYR A 165 -2.39 -22.29 18.25
CA TYR A 165 -1.68 -21.34 17.40
C TYR A 165 -1.89 -19.91 17.90
N GLY A 166 -3.07 -19.59 18.40
CA GLY A 166 -3.38 -18.30 19.02
C GLY A 166 -2.47 -17.91 20.19
N LYS A 167 -1.81 -18.87 20.84
CA LYS A 167 -0.81 -18.61 21.87
C LYS A 167 0.39 -17.79 21.37
N VAL A 168 0.68 -17.77 20.07
CA VAL A 168 1.72 -16.91 19.49
C VAL A 168 1.41 -15.42 19.71
N LEU A 169 0.12 -15.07 19.74
CA LEU A 169 -0.31 -13.69 19.97
C LEU A 169 0.04 -13.19 21.37
N SER A 170 0.11 -14.08 22.38
CA SER A 170 0.52 -13.70 23.74
C SER A 170 2.01 -13.36 23.86
N CYS A 171 2.81 -13.63 22.83
CA CYS A 171 4.20 -13.19 22.77
C CYS A 171 4.33 -11.69 22.39
N VAL A 172 3.28 -11.10 21.84
CA VAL A 172 3.30 -9.70 21.41
C VAL A 172 3.16 -8.78 22.61
N THR A 173 4.08 -7.84 22.74
CA THR A 173 4.12 -6.86 23.84
C THR A 173 2.96 -5.88 23.76
N ARG A 174 2.62 -5.40 22.54
CA ARG A 174 1.47 -4.55 22.26
C ARG A 174 1.02 -4.67 20.82
N PHE A 175 -0.29 -4.68 20.63
CA PHE A 175 -0.94 -4.62 19.33
C PHE A 175 -1.40 -3.18 19.07
N PHE A 176 -0.96 -2.61 17.97
CA PHE A 176 -1.47 -1.36 17.41
C PHE A 176 -2.44 -1.71 16.29
N VAL A 177 -3.73 -1.67 16.61
CA VAL A 177 -4.79 -2.15 15.72
C VAL A 177 -5.49 -1.02 14.98
N GLN A 178 -6.11 -1.35 13.85
CA GLN A 178 -6.77 -0.36 13.00
C GLN A 178 -8.14 0.08 13.54
N ASN A 179 -8.84 -0.78 14.31
CA ASN A 179 -10.21 -0.51 14.74
C ASN A 179 -10.56 -1.18 16.08
N GLU A 180 -11.65 -0.73 16.69
CA GLU A 180 -12.18 -1.24 17.97
C GLU A 180 -12.58 -2.73 17.91
N GLU A 181 -13.09 -3.20 16.77
CA GLU A 181 -13.46 -4.61 16.59
C GLU A 181 -12.26 -5.51 16.80
N SER A 182 -11.10 -5.13 16.26
CA SER A 182 -9.85 -5.87 16.42
C SER A 182 -9.41 -5.92 17.88
N SER A 183 -9.48 -4.80 18.60
CA SER A 183 -9.18 -4.75 20.03
C SER A 183 -10.14 -5.63 20.85
N ARG A 184 -11.44 -5.58 20.54
CA ARG A 184 -12.45 -6.41 21.19
C ARG A 184 -12.20 -7.90 20.96
N LEU A 185 -11.87 -8.30 19.72
CA LEU A 185 -11.57 -9.70 19.40
C LEU A 185 -10.34 -10.21 20.15
N LEU A 186 -9.28 -9.42 20.28
CA LEU A 186 -8.09 -9.77 21.07
C LEU A 186 -8.45 -10.01 22.53
N ARG A 187 -9.31 -9.18 23.14
CA ARG A 187 -9.79 -9.39 24.51
C ARG A 187 -10.55 -10.69 24.70
N THR A 188 -11.27 -11.20 23.68
CA THR A 188 -11.98 -12.50 23.78
C THR A 188 -11.05 -13.69 23.96
N ILE A 189 -9.76 -13.53 23.66
CA ILE A 189 -8.73 -14.55 23.84
C ILE A 189 -7.72 -14.19 24.94
N GLY A 190 -8.06 -13.21 25.80
CA GLY A 190 -7.25 -12.82 26.96
C GLY A 190 -6.08 -11.90 26.64
N ILE A 191 -6.13 -11.13 25.53
CA ILE A 191 -5.09 -10.18 25.17
C ILE A 191 -5.65 -8.76 25.36
N ASP A 192 -5.22 -8.08 26.42
CA ASP A 192 -5.60 -6.72 26.76
C ASP A 192 -4.62 -5.66 26.24
N ALA A 193 -3.40 -6.06 25.90
CA ALA A 193 -2.34 -5.19 25.43
C ALA A 193 -2.58 -4.76 23.96
N SER A 194 -3.71 -4.09 23.70
CA SER A 194 -4.06 -3.55 22.39
C SER A 194 -4.45 -2.08 22.46
N GLU A 195 -4.08 -1.32 21.46
CA GLU A 195 -4.37 0.11 21.32
C GLU A 195 -4.89 0.39 19.89
N VAL A 196 -6.00 1.11 19.78
CA VAL A 196 -6.57 1.50 18.49
C VAL A 196 -5.89 2.77 18.03
N VAL A 197 -5.05 2.67 17.03
CA VAL A 197 -4.28 3.79 16.48
C VAL A 197 -4.63 4.09 15.02
N GLY A 198 -5.39 3.22 14.35
CA GLY A 198 -5.70 3.35 12.92
C GLY A 198 -4.66 2.64 12.02
N ASP A 199 -4.64 3.06 10.78
CA ASP A 199 -3.76 2.51 9.73
C ASP A 199 -2.71 3.53 9.32
N THR A 200 -1.45 3.17 9.41
CA THR A 200 -0.31 4.01 9.04
C THR A 200 -0.27 4.38 7.53
N ARG A 201 -1.11 3.76 6.68
CA ARG A 201 -1.28 4.19 5.29
C ARG A 201 -1.84 5.61 5.17
N PHE A 202 -2.64 6.07 6.14
CA PHE A 202 -3.12 7.46 6.15
C PHE A 202 -1.97 8.45 6.35
N ASP A 203 -1.05 8.15 7.26
CA ASP A 203 0.17 8.97 7.43
C ASP A 203 1.04 8.92 6.17
N ARG A 204 1.08 7.74 5.51
CA ARG A 204 1.88 7.55 4.31
C ARG A 204 1.43 8.41 3.14
N VAL A 205 0.13 8.52 2.91
CA VAL A 205 -0.38 9.33 1.79
C VAL A 205 -0.16 10.83 2.02
N LEU A 206 -0.18 11.30 3.28
CA LEU A 206 0.23 12.67 3.61
C LEU A 206 1.71 12.91 3.28
N GLN A 207 2.60 12.01 3.70
CA GLN A 207 4.02 12.12 3.36
C GLN A 207 4.27 12.15 1.84
N ILE A 208 3.52 11.32 1.08
CA ILE A 208 3.59 11.29 -0.39
C ILE A 208 3.12 12.62 -0.97
N ARG A 209 1.99 13.16 -0.49
CA ARG A 209 1.47 14.47 -0.91
C ARG A 209 2.51 15.56 -0.67
N ASP A 210 3.05 15.63 0.53
CA ASP A 210 3.99 16.68 0.93
C ASP A 210 5.35 16.58 0.20
N ALA A 211 5.71 15.37 -0.26
CA ALA A 211 6.92 15.10 -1.04
C ALA A 211 6.68 15.07 -2.57
N ALA A 212 5.47 15.42 -3.03
CA ALA A 212 5.14 15.37 -4.45
C ALA A 212 6.01 16.31 -5.27
N LYS A 213 6.52 15.79 -6.38
CA LYS A 213 7.36 16.54 -7.29
C LYS A 213 6.54 17.18 -8.40
N PRO A 214 6.92 18.37 -8.87
CA PRO A 214 6.30 18.94 -10.06
C PRO A 214 6.54 18.02 -11.27
N LEU A 215 5.49 17.83 -12.07
CA LEU A 215 5.52 17.04 -13.31
C LEU A 215 5.22 17.94 -14.51
N PRO A 216 6.25 18.51 -15.17
CA PRO A 216 6.06 19.53 -16.23
C PRO A 216 5.17 19.07 -17.38
N ILE A 217 5.25 17.80 -17.80
CA ILE A 217 4.40 17.23 -18.84
C ILE A 217 2.93 17.21 -18.40
N VAL A 218 2.65 16.77 -17.15
CA VAL A 218 1.29 16.71 -16.62
C VAL A 218 0.73 18.11 -16.37
N ASP A 219 1.57 19.04 -15.92
CA ASP A 219 1.19 20.45 -15.74
C ASP A 219 0.81 21.10 -17.08
N ALA A 220 1.63 20.92 -18.12
CA ALA A 220 1.32 21.39 -19.46
C ALA A 220 0.04 20.74 -20.03
N PHE A 221 -0.14 19.43 -19.79
CA PHE A 221 -1.37 18.71 -20.16
C PHE A 221 -2.59 19.34 -19.49
N ARG A 222 -2.54 19.64 -18.19
CA ARG A 222 -3.66 20.25 -17.45
C ARG A 222 -4.00 21.65 -17.98
N LYS A 223 -3.00 22.51 -18.16
CA LYS A 223 -3.17 23.90 -18.61
C LYS A 223 -3.67 24.01 -20.07
N GLY A 224 -3.26 23.06 -20.90
CA GLY A 224 -3.61 23.06 -22.30
C GLY A 224 -2.87 24.10 -23.11
N ARG A 225 -3.29 24.25 -24.39
CA ARG A 225 -2.72 25.22 -25.30
C ARG A 225 -3.20 26.63 -24.94
N THR A 226 -2.27 27.48 -24.54
CA THR A 226 -2.51 28.91 -24.38
C THR A 226 -2.19 29.64 -25.70
N ASP A 227 -3.14 29.70 -26.60
CA ASP A 227 -3.05 30.59 -27.77
C ASP A 227 -3.33 32.06 -27.35
N GLY A 228 -2.51 32.56 -26.40
CA GLY A 228 -2.52 33.99 -26.05
C GLY A 228 -3.64 34.50 -25.15
N GLY A 229 -4.33 33.64 -24.44
CA GLY A 229 -5.38 34.01 -23.49
C GLY A 229 -5.49 33.02 -22.33
N ASP A 230 -6.02 33.49 -21.17
CA ASP A 230 -6.47 32.63 -20.07
C ASP A 230 -7.67 31.80 -20.54
N GLY A 231 -7.40 30.71 -21.27
CA GLY A 231 -8.42 29.73 -21.62
C GLY A 231 -8.96 29.05 -20.35
N PRO A 232 -10.21 28.60 -20.31
CA PRO A 232 -10.73 27.89 -19.15
C PRO A 232 -9.87 26.67 -18.86
N GLU A 233 -9.42 26.55 -17.61
CA GLU A 233 -8.67 25.38 -17.14
C GLU A 233 -9.54 24.13 -17.36
N HIS A 234 -9.05 23.18 -18.15
CA HIS A 234 -9.79 21.95 -18.41
C HIS A 234 -9.90 21.11 -17.15
N LYS A 235 -11.07 20.56 -16.89
CA LYS A 235 -11.25 19.55 -15.86
C LYS A 235 -10.51 18.27 -16.23
N VAL A 236 -9.80 17.70 -15.28
CA VAL A 236 -8.96 16.51 -15.48
C VAL A 236 -9.49 15.34 -14.66
N PHE A 237 -9.77 14.25 -15.35
CA PHE A 237 -10.08 12.98 -14.72
C PHE A 237 -8.83 12.09 -14.70
N VAL A 238 -8.48 11.54 -13.54
CA VAL A 238 -7.30 10.67 -13.37
C VAL A 238 -7.74 9.25 -13.04
N ALA A 239 -7.55 8.34 -13.98
CA ALA A 239 -7.78 6.90 -13.77
C ALA A 239 -6.46 6.22 -13.37
N GLY A 240 -6.30 5.91 -12.07
CA GLY A 240 -5.11 5.27 -11.54
C GLY A 240 -5.27 3.79 -11.29
N SER A 241 -4.22 3.02 -11.55
CA SER A 241 -4.16 1.56 -11.38
C SER A 241 -5.30 0.82 -12.10
N SER A 242 -5.66 1.30 -13.30
CA SER A 242 -6.78 0.76 -14.07
C SER A 242 -6.48 -0.62 -14.67
N TRP A 243 -7.55 -1.38 -14.90
CA TRP A 243 -7.56 -2.64 -15.61
C TRP A 243 -8.57 -2.57 -16.76
N GLY A 244 -8.50 -3.52 -17.69
CA GLY A 244 -9.37 -3.55 -18.87
C GLY A 244 -10.85 -3.28 -18.59
N PRO A 245 -11.49 -3.95 -17.61
CA PRO A 245 -12.90 -3.69 -17.26
C PRO A 245 -13.17 -2.27 -16.74
N ASP A 246 -12.22 -1.66 -16.01
CA ASP A 246 -12.34 -0.27 -15.56
C ASP A 246 -12.28 0.68 -16.78
N GLU A 247 -11.33 0.42 -17.69
CA GLU A 247 -11.05 1.22 -18.88
C GLU A 247 -12.22 1.21 -19.87
N ASP A 248 -12.93 0.10 -19.98
CA ASP A 248 -14.12 -0.02 -20.82
C ASP A 248 -15.25 0.95 -20.37
N ILE A 249 -15.32 1.23 -19.07
CA ILE A 249 -16.32 2.15 -18.52
C ILE A 249 -15.93 3.60 -18.80
N PHE A 250 -14.79 4.06 -18.31
CA PHE A 250 -14.48 5.48 -18.36
C PHE A 250 -14.03 5.95 -19.76
N ILE A 251 -13.32 5.13 -20.56
CA ILE A 251 -12.91 5.52 -21.92
C ILE A 251 -14.15 5.78 -22.80
N ARG A 252 -15.17 4.92 -22.70
CA ARG A 252 -16.43 5.13 -23.42
C ARG A 252 -17.01 6.51 -23.15
N TYR A 253 -17.08 6.90 -21.87
CA TYR A 253 -17.63 8.20 -21.47
C TYR A 253 -16.79 9.36 -22.01
N PHE A 254 -15.47 9.32 -21.85
CA PHE A 254 -14.60 10.43 -22.25
C PHE A 254 -14.44 10.57 -23.77
N ASN A 255 -14.70 9.53 -24.54
CA ASN A 255 -14.78 9.64 -26.00
C ASN A 255 -15.96 10.50 -26.47
N GLU A 256 -17.02 10.62 -25.66
CA GLU A 256 -18.23 11.38 -25.94
C GLU A 256 -18.25 12.76 -25.25
N HIS A 257 -17.32 13.01 -24.30
CA HIS A 257 -17.29 14.25 -23.49
C HIS A 257 -15.92 14.95 -23.61
N PRO A 258 -15.71 15.77 -24.68
CA PRO A 258 -14.42 16.41 -24.97
C PRO A 258 -14.05 17.52 -23.98
N ASP A 259 -15.00 18.03 -23.17
CA ASP A 259 -14.76 19.09 -22.17
C ASP A 259 -13.82 18.65 -21.03
N TRP A 260 -13.65 17.35 -20.87
CA TRP A 260 -12.76 16.76 -19.88
C TRP A 260 -11.49 16.22 -20.53
N ARG A 261 -10.37 16.38 -19.85
CA ARG A 261 -9.12 15.71 -20.15
C ARG A 261 -8.99 14.42 -19.34
N LEU A 262 -8.38 13.41 -19.94
CA LEU A 262 -8.27 12.08 -19.35
C LEU A 262 -6.80 11.70 -19.13
N ILE A 263 -6.41 11.38 -17.90
CA ILE A 263 -5.13 10.76 -17.60
C ILE A 263 -5.38 9.31 -17.21
N ILE A 264 -4.67 8.37 -17.85
CA ILE A 264 -4.75 6.94 -17.56
C ILE A 264 -3.38 6.46 -17.07
N ALA A 265 -3.32 5.91 -15.87
CA ALA A 265 -2.16 5.22 -15.33
C ALA A 265 -2.52 3.74 -15.11
N PRO A 266 -2.31 2.85 -16.09
CA PRO A 266 -2.73 1.47 -16.01
C PRO A 266 -1.91 0.70 -14.98
N HIS A 267 -2.52 -0.32 -14.35
CA HIS A 267 -1.83 -1.17 -13.38
C HIS A 267 -0.74 -2.03 -14.03
N VAL A 268 -1.00 -2.50 -15.24
CA VAL A 268 -0.05 -3.28 -16.04
C VAL A 268 0.46 -2.42 -17.19
N ILE A 269 1.75 -2.09 -17.15
CA ILE A 269 2.42 -1.33 -18.20
C ILE A 269 3.12 -2.32 -19.13
N SER A 270 2.38 -2.84 -20.12
CA SER A 270 2.92 -3.66 -21.22
C SER A 270 2.51 -3.06 -22.56
N GLU A 271 3.32 -3.24 -23.58
CA GLU A 271 3.01 -2.68 -24.91
C GLU A 271 1.67 -3.20 -25.46
N ASP A 272 1.32 -4.45 -25.19
CA ASP A 272 0.04 -5.03 -25.64
C ASP A 272 -1.14 -4.36 -24.92
N HIS A 273 -1.05 -4.11 -23.59
CA HIS A 273 -2.09 -3.43 -22.85
C HIS A 273 -2.19 -1.95 -23.29
N LEU A 274 -1.06 -1.27 -23.45
CA LEU A 274 -1.05 0.13 -23.92
C LEU A 274 -1.67 0.26 -25.32
N LYS A 275 -1.42 -0.68 -26.23
CA LYS A 275 -2.08 -0.72 -27.53
C LYS A 275 -3.59 -0.96 -27.42
N GLN A 276 -4.03 -1.81 -26.49
CA GLN A 276 -5.47 -2.00 -26.22
C GLN A 276 -6.14 -0.71 -25.74
N ILE A 277 -5.51 0.02 -24.80
CA ILE A 277 -6.02 1.32 -24.36
C ILE A 277 -6.10 2.31 -25.53
N LEU A 278 -5.01 2.44 -26.30
CA LEU A 278 -4.95 3.33 -27.46
C LEU A 278 -6.02 3.01 -28.52
N SER A 279 -6.32 1.72 -28.73
CA SER A 279 -7.33 1.30 -29.70
C SER A 279 -8.77 1.66 -29.31
N LYS A 280 -9.03 1.89 -28.01
CA LYS A 280 -10.34 2.31 -27.48
C LYS A 280 -10.53 3.82 -27.50
N LEU A 281 -9.44 4.59 -27.53
CA LEU A 281 -9.45 6.06 -27.49
C LEU A 281 -9.61 6.62 -28.91
N ASN A 282 -10.59 7.50 -29.11
CA ASN A 282 -10.81 8.22 -30.38
C ASN A 282 -10.34 9.68 -30.32
N ARG A 283 -9.60 10.05 -29.25
CA ARG A 283 -9.12 11.39 -28.94
C ARG A 283 -7.60 11.49 -29.07
N LYS A 284 -7.08 12.69 -29.26
CA LYS A 284 -5.62 12.92 -29.36
C LYS A 284 -4.92 12.48 -28.08
N THR A 285 -4.19 11.39 -28.17
CA THR A 285 -3.55 10.72 -27.04
C THR A 285 -2.04 10.73 -27.16
N VAL A 286 -1.35 11.00 -26.03
CA VAL A 286 0.11 10.91 -25.92
C VAL A 286 0.52 10.00 -24.75
N ARG A 287 1.72 9.45 -24.83
CA ARG A 287 2.33 8.65 -23.75
C ARG A 287 3.35 9.51 -23.03
N TYR A 288 3.36 9.44 -21.69
CA TYR A 288 4.20 10.28 -20.84
C TYR A 288 5.70 10.16 -21.18
N THR A 289 6.19 8.94 -21.42
CA THR A 289 7.62 8.71 -21.72
C THR A 289 8.02 9.09 -23.15
N GLN A 290 7.05 9.42 -24.03
CA GLN A 290 7.27 9.66 -25.46
C GLN A 290 6.77 11.02 -25.91
N THR A 291 6.50 11.95 -25.00
CA THR A 291 5.95 13.26 -25.32
C THR A 291 6.76 14.39 -24.67
N THR A 292 6.56 15.60 -25.18
CA THR A 292 7.08 16.84 -24.58
C THR A 292 5.95 17.61 -23.90
N PRO A 293 6.27 18.62 -23.05
CA PRO A 293 5.23 19.49 -22.48
C PRO A 293 4.36 20.17 -23.55
N GLU A 294 4.96 20.59 -24.67
CA GLU A 294 4.27 21.28 -25.76
C GLU A 294 3.27 20.35 -26.49
N GLU A 295 3.65 19.09 -26.71
CA GLU A 295 2.77 18.10 -27.29
C GLU A 295 1.66 17.66 -26.31
N ALA A 296 2.02 17.50 -25.04
CA ALA A 296 1.06 17.16 -23.98
C ALA A 296 0.00 18.24 -23.81
N ALA A 297 0.36 19.53 -23.91
CA ALA A 297 -0.58 20.64 -23.86
C ALA A 297 -1.66 20.57 -24.94
N GLN A 298 -1.37 19.95 -26.09
CA GLN A 298 -2.28 19.78 -27.22
C GLN A 298 -3.06 18.45 -27.17
N ALA A 299 -2.73 17.56 -26.23
CA ALA A 299 -3.39 16.26 -26.11
C ALA A 299 -4.67 16.38 -25.27
N GLU A 300 -5.57 15.47 -25.48
CA GLU A 300 -6.83 15.32 -24.74
C GLU A 300 -6.78 14.13 -23.78
N CYS A 301 -5.90 13.15 -24.09
CA CYS A 301 -5.61 11.98 -23.22
C CYS A 301 -4.11 11.85 -23.01
N LEU A 302 -3.71 11.54 -21.79
CA LEU A 302 -2.33 11.28 -21.41
C LEU A 302 -2.24 9.90 -20.74
N ILE A 303 -1.42 9.01 -21.29
CA ILE A 303 -1.16 7.70 -20.68
C ILE A 303 0.15 7.77 -19.91
N ILE A 304 0.11 7.46 -18.62
CA ILE A 304 1.29 7.33 -17.75
C ILE A 304 1.86 5.92 -17.94
N ASP A 305 2.84 5.79 -18.81
CA ASP A 305 3.45 4.53 -19.20
C ASP A 305 4.76 4.22 -18.44
N CYS A 306 4.87 4.71 -17.21
CA CYS A 306 5.98 4.41 -16.30
C CYS A 306 5.52 4.33 -14.84
N PHE A 307 6.29 3.63 -14.02
CA PHE A 307 5.99 3.46 -12.61
C PHE A 307 6.47 4.64 -11.75
N GLY A 308 5.80 4.82 -10.59
CA GLY A 308 6.26 5.73 -9.52
C GLY A 308 5.78 7.17 -9.62
N LEU A 309 4.94 7.52 -10.60
CA LEU A 309 4.41 8.88 -10.77
C LEU A 309 2.96 9.05 -10.31
N LEU A 310 2.16 7.98 -10.25
CA LEU A 310 0.71 8.05 -10.07
C LEU A 310 0.31 8.91 -8.87
N SER A 311 0.94 8.73 -7.71
CA SER A 311 0.61 9.48 -6.50
C SER A 311 0.82 11.00 -6.67
N SER A 312 1.80 11.42 -7.51
CA SER A 312 2.01 12.84 -7.85
C SER A 312 1.09 13.31 -8.98
N VAL A 313 0.70 12.41 -9.88
CA VAL A 313 -0.23 12.71 -10.98
C VAL A 313 -1.61 13.09 -10.46
N TYR A 314 -2.07 12.48 -9.36
CA TYR A 314 -3.34 12.85 -8.74
C TYR A 314 -3.43 14.33 -8.36
N ASN A 315 -2.30 14.99 -8.03
CA ASN A 315 -2.27 16.44 -7.76
C ASN A 315 -2.80 17.33 -8.92
N TYR A 316 -2.85 16.78 -10.13
CA TYR A 316 -3.30 17.48 -11.33
C TYR A 316 -4.73 17.14 -11.74
N GLY A 317 -5.41 16.29 -10.97
CA GLY A 317 -6.78 15.85 -11.23
C GLY A 317 -7.83 16.66 -10.49
N ASP A 318 -9.04 16.66 -11.00
CA ASP A 318 -10.24 17.17 -10.33
C ASP A 318 -11.12 16.04 -9.81
N VAL A 319 -11.09 14.89 -10.49
CA VAL A 319 -11.82 13.66 -10.14
C VAL A 319 -10.92 12.47 -10.36
N ALA A 320 -10.95 11.51 -9.46
CA ALA A 320 -10.14 10.31 -9.56
C ALA A 320 -11.00 9.04 -9.74
N TYR A 321 -10.41 8.06 -10.40
CA TYR A 321 -10.83 6.68 -10.42
C TYR A 321 -9.68 5.78 -9.93
N VAL A 322 -10.00 4.82 -9.07
CA VAL A 322 -9.03 3.83 -8.60
C VAL A 322 -9.49 2.43 -9.03
N GLY A 323 -8.68 1.82 -9.89
CA GLY A 323 -8.98 0.55 -10.54
C GLY A 323 -8.91 -0.67 -9.65
N GLY A 324 -9.25 -1.82 -10.24
CA GLY A 324 -9.21 -3.15 -9.63
C GLY A 324 -10.53 -3.60 -9.01
N GLY A 325 -11.49 -2.71 -8.82
CA GLY A 325 -12.76 -3.01 -8.17
C GLY A 325 -13.72 -3.91 -8.96
N PHE A 326 -13.47 -4.13 -10.24
CA PHE A 326 -14.17 -5.13 -11.05
C PHE A 326 -13.43 -6.48 -11.12
N GLY A 327 -12.33 -6.62 -10.38
CA GLY A 327 -11.52 -7.82 -10.31
C GLY A 327 -11.30 -8.27 -8.87
N VAL A 328 -10.04 -8.42 -8.49
CA VAL A 328 -9.62 -8.96 -7.18
C VAL A 328 -9.83 -8.00 -5.99
N GLY A 329 -10.17 -6.76 -6.24
CA GLY A 329 -10.38 -5.70 -5.25
C GLY A 329 -9.68 -4.41 -5.63
N ILE A 330 -10.16 -3.30 -5.05
CA ILE A 330 -9.66 -1.95 -5.34
C ILE A 330 -8.20 -1.76 -4.90
N HIS A 331 -7.50 -0.89 -5.61
CA HIS A 331 -6.19 -0.38 -5.21
C HIS A 331 -6.32 0.70 -4.12
N ASN A 332 -5.22 1.40 -3.80
CA ASN A 332 -5.17 2.37 -2.70
C ASN A 332 -5.93 3.67 -3.03
N VAL A 333 -7.16 3.77 -2.56
CA VAL A 333 -8.02 4.96 -2.76
C VAL A 333 -7.53 6.21 -2.01
N LEU A 334 -6.70 6.03 -0.97
CA LEU A 334 -6.19 7.14 -0.16
C LEU A 334 -5.20 8.02 -0.94
N GLU A 335 -4.49 7.45 -1.93
CA GLU A 335 -3.56 8.21 -2.78
C GLU A 335 -4.24 9.29 -3.61
N ALA A 336 -5.51 9.07 -3.98
CA ALA A 336 -6.34 10.06 -4.66
C ALA A 336 -7.06 10.98 -3.64
N ALA A 337 -7.65 10.40 -2.59
CA ALA A 337 -8.45 11.12 -1.60
C ALA A 337 -7.66 12.23 -0.88
N VAL A 338 -6.36 12.03 -0.65
CA VAL A 338 -5.47 13.01 0.01
C VAL A 338 -5.32 14.33 -0.77
N TRP A 339 -5.65 14.34 -2.08
CA TRP A 339 -5.63 15.51 -2.95
C TRP A 339 -6.98 16.24 -3.04
N SER A 340 -7.90 15.95 -2.13
CA SER A 340 -9.24 16.56 -2.10
C SER A 340 -10.04 16.34 -3.38
N MET A 341 -10.00 15.09 -3.91
CA MET A 341 -10.76 14.67 -5.08
C MET A 341 -11.83 13.67 -4.71
N PRO A 342 -13.03 13.72 -5.31
CA PRO A 342 -13.96 12.59 -5.27
C PRO A 342 -13.35 11.38 -5.98
N VAL A 343 -13.51 10.18 -5.38
CA VAL A 343 -12.85 8.97 -5.85
C VAL A 343 -13.87 7.94 -6.28
N PHE A 344 -13.88 7.60 -7.57
CA PHE A 344 -14.63 6.47 -8.10
C PHE A 344 -13.89 5.15 -7.90
N PHE A 345 -14.61 4.08 -7.70
CA PHE A 345 -14.09 2.72 -7.67
C PHE A 345 -15.19 1.67 -7.91
N GLY A 346 -14.81 0.48 -8.36
CA GLY A 346 -15.72 -0.62 -8.65
C GLY A 346 -16.24 -1.33 -7.38
N PRO A 347 -17.17 -2.31 -7.53
CA PRO A 347 -17.98 -2.86 -6.45
C PRO A 347 -17.23 -3.79 -5.49
N ASN A 348 -16.09 -4.37 -5.89
CA ASN A 348 -15.34 -5.27 -5.01
C ASN A 348 -14.48 -4.47 -3.99
N ASN A 349 -15.18 -3.76 -3.09
CA ASN A 349 -14.56 -2.88 -2.08
C ASN A 349 -14.98 -3.19 -0.64
N ALA A 350 -15.83 -4.17 -0.39
CA ALA A 350 -16.43 -4.44 0.93
C ALA A 350 -15.39 -4.72 2.05
N HIS A 351 -14.22 -5.27 1.69
CA HIS A 351 -13.15 -5.59 2.64
C HIS A 351 -12.18 -4.43 2.91
N PHE A 352 -12.36 -3.29 2.25
CA PHE A 352 -11.52 -2.11 2.35
C PHE A 352 -12.19 -1.05 3.21
N GLN A 353 -11.77 -0.94 4.46
CA GLN A 353 -12.38 -0.05 5.44
C GLN A 353 -12.33 1.42 5.00
N GLU A 354 -11.24 1.83 4.39
CA GLU A 354 -11.05 3.17 3.83
C GLU A 354 -12.10 3.50 2.75
N ALA A 355 -12.44 2.54 1.90
CA ALA A 355 -13.50 2.73 0.89
C ALA A 355 -14.88 2.87 1.54
N GLN A 356 -15.15 2.13 2.63
CA GLN A 356 -16.43 2.27 3.35
C GLN A 356 -16.54 3.65 4.00
N TRP A 357 -15.46 4.17 4.58
CA TRP A 357 -15.45 5.53 5.13
C TRP A 357 -15.61 6.60 4.06
N LEU A 358 -14.95 6.45 2.91
CA LEU A 358 -15.13 7.35 1.77
C LEU A 358 -16.57 7.33 1.23
N LYS A 359 -17.21 6.16 1.12
CA LYS A 359 -18.64 6.07 0.74
C LYS A 359 -19.53 6.76 1.77
N ALA A 360 -19.31 6.51 3.05
CA ALA A 360 -20.12 7.11 4.13
C ALA A 360 -20.00 8.64 4.18
N SER A 361 -18.83 9.19 3.87
CA SER A 361 -18.60 10.64 3.76
C SER A 361 -19.09 11.26 2.45
N GLN A 362 -19.49 10.45 1.48
CA GLN A 362 -19.78 10.83 0.09
C GLN A 362 -18.55 11.27 -0.73
N GLY A 363 -17.32 11.17 -0.19
CA GLY A 363 -16.08 11.39 -0.93
C GLY A 363 -15.76 10.25 -1.90
N GLY A 364 -16.22 9.03 -1.60
CA GLY A 364 -16.10 7.85 -2.46
C GLY A 364 -17.38 7.53 -3.20
N ILE A 365 -17.25 7.08 -4.45
CA ILE A 365 -18.36 6.79 -5.36
C ILE A 365 -18.16 5.37 -5.89
N GLU A 366 -18.96 4.43 -5.38
CA GLU A 366 -19.02 3.08 -5.92
C GLU A 366 -19.81 3.07 -7.22
N ILE A 367 -19.27 2.42 -8.24
CA ILE A 367 -19.97 2.16 -9.49
C ILE A 367 -20.01 0.66 -9.77
N THR A 368 -21.10 0.20 -10.35
CA THR A 368 -21.32 -1.20 -10.75
C THR A 368 -21.35 -1.38 -12.26
N ALA A 369 -21.64 -0.30 -12.99
CA ALA A 369 -21.76 -0.28 -14.45
C ALA A 369 -21.46 1.11 -15.02
N TYR A 370 -21.45 1.20 -16.36
CA TYR A 370 -21.30 2.44 -17.11
C TYR A 370 -22.34 3.51 -16.72
N ASP A 371 -23.60 3.11 -16.55
CA ASP A 371 -24.69 4.05 -16.28
C ASP A 371 -24.52 4.75 -14.92
N ASP A 372 -24.00 4.06 -13.90
CA ASP A 372 -23.70 4.66 -12.61
C ASP A 372 -22.60 5.73 -12.75
N PHE A 373 -21.57 5.40 -13.52
CA PHE A 373 -20.45 6.30 -13.79
C PHE A 373 -20.92 7.54 -14.55
N ALA A 374 -21.62 7.33 -15.68
CA ALA A 374 -22.13 8.41 -16.53
C ALA A 374 -23.09 9.33 -15.77
N ALA A 375 -24.01 8.76 -14.98
CA ALA A 375 -24.94 9.53 -14.16
C ALA A 375 -24.23 10.47 -13.19
N MET A 376 -23.18 10.00 -12.50
CA MET A 376 -22.43 10.84 -11.56
C MET A 376 -21.56 11.87 -12.26
N MET A 377 -20.88 11.51 -13.35
CA MET A 377 -20.10 12.46 -14.15
C MET A 377 -20.98 13.58 -14.73
N ASN A 378 -22.19 13.25 -15.23
CA ASN A 378 -23.13 14.24 -15.70
C ASN A 378 -23.60 15.19 -14.59
N ARG A 379 -23.71 14.71 -13.34
CA ARG A 379 -23.98 15.58 -12.19
C ARG A 379 -22.81 16.52 -11.90
N PHE A 380 -21.57 16.07 -12.03
CA PHE A 380 -20.39 16.93 -11.89
C PHE A 380 -20.28 17.99 -12.98
N ILE A 381 -20.74 17.69 -14.21
CA ILE A 381 -20.84 18.69 -15.29
C ILE A 381 -21.92 19.72 -14.96
N ALA A 382 -23.10 19.27 -14.50
CA ALA A 382 -24.24 20.14 -14.20
C ALA A 382 -23.97 21.01 -12.94
N ASP A 383 -23.23 20.49 -11.97
CA ASP A 383 -22.89 21.19 -10.73
C ASP A 383 -21.41 20.96 -10.34
N PRO A 384 -20.49 21.81 -10.83
CA PRO A 384 -19.07 21.70 -10.51
C PRO A 384 -18.74 21.86 -9.02
N LYS A 385 -19.58 22.51 -8.20
CA LYS A 385 -19.38 22.63 -6.76
C LYS A 385 -19.45 21.29 -6.07
N LEU A 386 -20.21 20.36 -6.62
CA LEU A 386 -20.31 18.99 -6.10
C LEU A 386 -18.94 18.24 -6.11
N ILE A 387 -18.04 18.59 -7.06
CA ILE A 387 -16.68 18.05 -7.10
C ILE A 387 -15.92 18.52 -5.87
N GLU A 388 -15.97 19.82 -5.57
CA GLU A 388 -15.28 20.42 -4.43
C GLU A 388 -15.80 19.88 -3.09
N GLU A 389 -17.12 19.79 -2.93
CA GLU A 389 -17.77 19.26 -1.72
C GLU A 389 -17.36 17.82 -1.46
N ARG A 390 -17.46 16.96 -2.47
CA ARG A 390 -17.09 15.55 -2.35
C ARG A 390 -15.58 15.33 -2.21
N GLY A 391 -14.79 16.15 -2.88
CA GLY A 391 -13.33 16.13 -2.73
C GLY A 391 -12.90 16.52 -1.32
N LYS A 392 -13.49 17.58 -0.74
CA LYS A 392 -13.28 17.95 0.64
C LYS A 392 -13.67 16.83 1.61
N ALA A 393 -14.82 16.20 1.39
CA ALA A 393 -15.26 15.06 2.21
C ALA A 393 -14.29 13.86 2.11
N ALA A 394 -13.67 13.63 0.95
CA ALA A 394 -12.64 12.59 0.79
C ALA A 394 -11.37 12.92 1.59
N ALA A 395 -10.87 14.17 1.53
CA ALA A 395 -9.71 14.61 2.28
C ALA A 395 -9.96 14.56 3.81
N GLU A 396 -11.15 14.97 4.28
CA GLU A 396 -11.52 14.90 5.70
C GLU A 396 -11.49 13.46 6.24
N VAL A 397 -11.79 12.45 5.43
CA VAL A 397 -11.61 11.04 5.82
C VAL A 397 -10.14 10.73 6.04
N VAL A 398 -9.25 11.22 5.17
CA VAL A 398 -7.80 11.02 5.35
C VAL A 398 -7.32 11.70 6.62
N ASP A 399 -7.62 12.98 6.81
CA ASP A 399 -7.16 13.78 7.95
C ASP A 399 -7.64 13.20 9.29
N LYS A 400 -8.88 12.73 9.35
CA LYS A 400 -9.47 12.13 10.56
C LYS A 400 -8.77 10.84 11.02
N HIS A 401 -8.15 10.11 10.11
CA HIS A 401 -7.56 8.80 10.40
C HIS A 401 -6.03 8.80 10.40
N THR A 402 -5.40 9.97 10.39
CA THR A 402 -3.95 10.15 10.50
C THR A 402 -3.47 10.15 11.95
N GLY A 403 -2.15 10.08 12.15
CA GLY A 403 -1.52 10.13 13.47
C GLY A 403 -1.14 8.78 14.06
N ALA A 404 -1.42 7.67 13.36
CA ALA A 404 -1.08 6.32 13.82
C ALA A 404 0.43 6.17 14.08
N THR A 405 1.28 6.71 13.21
CA THR A 405 2.75 6.64 13.34
C THR A 405 3.25 7.29 14.62
N GLU A 406 2.79 8.51 14.92
CA GLU A 406 3.19 9.23 16.13
C GLU A 406 2.65 8.55 17.40
N ALA A 407 1.41 8.05 17.36
CA ALA A 407 0.82 7.31 18.48
C ALA A 407 1.63 6.04 18.79
N ILE A 408 2.04 5.28 17.77
CA ILE A 408 2.87 4.08 17.93
C ILE A 408 4.22 4.44 18.55
N LEU A 409 4.94 5.41 17.99
CA LEU A 409 6.27 5.78 18.49
C LEU A 409 6.23 6.28 19.93
N LYS A 410 5.21 7.06 20.30
CA LYS A 410 5.01 7.52 21.67
C LYS A 410 4.73 6.37 22.64
N ALA A 411 4.02 5.34 22.20
CA ALA A 411 3.65 4.19 23.04
C ALA A 411 4.77 3.14 23.14
N VAL A 412 5.74 3.16 22.22
CA VAL A 412 6.90 2.25 22.21
C VAL A 412 7.98 2.79 23.16
N ARG A 413 8.44 1.92 24.06
CA ARG A 413 9.56 2.26 24.96
C ARG A 413 10.87 2.10 24.18
N LEU A 414 11.34 3.18 23.60
CA LEU A 414 12.70 3.28 23.05
C LEU A 414 13.69 3.40 24.22
N LYS A 415 14.68 2.48 24.30
CA LYS A 415 15.68 2.42 25.37
C LYS A 415 17.03 2.93 24.89
#